data_09fb435f861717a1bb2707a67b9c175d
#
_entry.id   09fb435f861717a1bb2707a67b9c175d
#
_cell.length_a   1.000
_cell.length_b   1.000
_cell.length_c   1.000
_cell.angle_alpha   90.00
_cell.angle_beta   90.00
_cell.angle_gamma   90.00
#
_symmetry.space_group_name_H-M   'P 1'
#
loop_
_entity.id
_entity.type
_entity.pdbx_description
1 polymer ?
#
loop_
_entity_poly.entity_id
_entity_poly.type
_entity_poly.pdbx_seq_one_letter_code
_entity_poly.pdbx_strand_id
1 'polypeptide(L)'
;MYKRQVQGGKLAGDAGAGDILLLDVTPLSLSIETMGGIATRLIERNTTIPTKKSQIFSTAADNQTAVDINVVQGERQFARDNKSLGQFRLDGIPPARRGVPQIEVTFDIDANGIVNVSAKDLGTGKEQHITITAGSNMSDSEIDKAVKEAAEFEAQDKKRKEAIDTRNNADSMVFQVENALKEAGDKLDANDKAAVEADLNALKDILSQTANTEEITDSQIADIKAAQEKMMESAQKLFAKMYEQTQGAAGAGQAGPDMGAGASQGGHDDDVVDADYKEI
;
A
#
# COMPACT_ATOMS: atom_id res chain seq x y z
N MET A 1 28.54 24.63 -5.64
CA MET A 1 28.94 25.99 -6.12
C MET A 1 28.28 26.33 -7.45
N TYR A 2 28.30 25.46 -8.46
CA TYR A 2 27.78 25.71 -9.82
C TYR A 2 26.32 26.15 -9.85
N LYS A 3 25.43 25.48 -9.09
CA LYS A 3 23.98 25.74 -9.03
C LYS A 3 23.66 27.18 -8.57
N ARG A 4 24.39 27.68 -7.55
CA ARG A 4 24.23 29.06 -7.05
C ARG A 4 24.72 30.11 -8.05
N GLN A 5 25.76 29.79 -8.84
CA GLN A 5 26.27 30.69 -9.88
C GLN A 5 25.30 30.81 -11.05
N VAL A 6 24.67 29.69 -11.47
CA VAL A 6 23.66 29.69 -12.55
C VAL A 6 22.39 30.42 -12.10
N GLN A 7 21.91 30.18 -10.88
CA GLN A 7 20.79 30.97 -10.31
C GLN A 7 21.08 32.45 -10.21
N GLY A 8 22.29 32.83 -9.75
CA GLY A 8 22.73 34.21 -9.69
C GLY A 8 22.80 34.85 -11.07
N GLY A 9 23.34 34.14 -12.07
CA GLY A 9 23.42 34.61 -13.47
C GLY A 9 22.04 34.82 -14.08
N LYS A 10 21.09 33.91 -13.82
CA LYS A 10 19.70 34.04 -14.29
C LYS A 10 18.98 35.25 -13.68
N LEU A 11 19.18 35.50 -12.38
CA LEU A 11 18.64 36.66 -11.67
C LEU A 11 19.32 37.97 -12.12
N ALA A 12 20.58 37.90 -12.54
CA ALA A 12 21.34 39.05 -13.07
C ALA A 12 21.08 39.33 -14.57
N GLY A 13 20.28 38.48 -15.25
CA GLY A 13 19.98 38.67 -16.68
C GLY A 13 21.11 38.28 -17.63
N ASP A 14 22.02 37.41 -17.22
CA ASP A 14 23.14 36.92 -18.05
C ASP A 14 22.57 36.13 -19.24
N ALA A 15 22.91 36.56 -20.45
CA ALA A 15 22.40 35.99 -21.69
C ALA A 15 22.72 34.48 -21.90
N GLY A 16 23.75 33.95 -21.25
CA GLY A 16 24.08 32.52 -21.23
C GLY A 16 23.34 31.68 -20.22
N ALA A 17 22.61 32.27 -19.27
CA ALA A 17 21.86 31.58 -18.21
C ALA A 17 20.35 31.45 -18.54
N GLY A 18 19.88 32.11 -19.60
CA GLY A 18 18.46 32.17 -19.97
C GLY A 18 17.85 30.83 -20.38
N ASP A 19 18.61 29.96 -21.04
CA ASP A 19 18.17 28.67 -21.57
C ASP A 19 18.38 27.49 -20.59
N ILE A 20 18.95 27.73 -19.42
CA ILE A 20 19.19 26.68 -18.44
C ILE A 20 17.99 26.55 -17.52
N LEU A 21 17.22 25.47 -17.68
CA LEU A 21 16.14 25.08 -16.77
C LEU A 21 16.76 24.37 -15.55
N LEU A 22 16.77 25.05 -14.40
CA LEU A 22 17.18 24.45 -13.13
C LEU A 22 15.94 23.77 -12.49
N LEU A 23 15.93 22.45 -12.50
CA LEU A 23 14.96 21.64 -11.77
C LEU A 23 15.60 21.14 -10.48
N ASP A 24 14.96 21.44 -9.38
CA ASP A 24 15.28 20.80 -8.09
C ASP A 24 14.57 19.47 -7.98
N VAL A 25 15.27 18.47 -7.46
CA VAL A 25 14.75 17.10 -7.32
C VAL A 25 15.03 16.58 -5.91
N THR A 26 14.22 15.62 -5.48
CA THR A 26 14.48 14.87 -4.25
C THR A 26 15.75 14.02 -4.40
N PRO A 27 16.75 14.15 -3.51
CA PRO A 27 18.01 13.41 -3.66
C PRO A 27 17.87 11.91 -3.38
N LEU A 28 16.90 11.52 -2.53
CA LEU A 28 16.56 10.17 -2.12
C LEU A 28 15.05 10.01 -2.02
N SER A 29 14.59 8.78 -2.10
CA SER A 29 13.18 8.42 -1.92
C SER A 29 12.69 8.73 -0.52
N LEU A 30 11.42 9.14 -0.40
CA LEU A 30 10.72 9.38 0.85
C LEU A 30 9.66 8.31 1.06
N SER A 31 9.65 7.71 2.23
CA SER A 31 8.84 6.54 2.57
C SER A 31 8.25 6.66 3.96
N ILE A 32 7.23 5.88 4.24
CA ILE A 32 6.78 5.60 5.60
C ILE A 32 7.01 4.14 5.95
N GLU A 33 7.21 3.88 7.24
CA GLU A 33 7.26 2.52 7.76
C GLU A 33 5.87 1.90 7.77
N THR A 34 5.76 0.70 7.21
CA THR A 34 4.54 -0.10 7.17
C THR A 34 4.74 -1.45 7.85
N MET A 35 3.70 -2.29 7.88
CA MET A 35 3.70 -3.59 8.55
C MET A 35 4.90 -4.44 8.13
N GLY A 36 5.64 -4.97 9.13
CA GLY A 36 6.88 -5.73 8.91
C GLY A 36 8.13 -4.87 8.81
N GLY A 37 8.06 -3.56 9.13
CA GLY A 37 9.19 -2.65 9.07
C GLY A 37 9.60 -2.27 7.65
N ILE A 38 8.70 -2.45 6.67
CA ILE A 38 8.95 -2.14 5.25
C ILE A 38 8.86 -0.64 5.02
N ALA A 39 9.80 -0.09 4.26
CA ALA A 39 9.75 1.29 3.78
C ALA A 39 8.88 1.38 2.52
N THR A 40 7.64 1.81 2.68
CA THR A 40 6.72 2.02 1.54
C THR A 40 6.94 3.41 0.96
N ARG A 41 7.41 3.45 -0.28
CA ARG A 41 7.76 4.69 -0.98
C ARG A 41 6.53 5.44 -1.46
N LEU A 42 6.46 6.73 -1.15
CA LEU A 42 5.46 7.65 -1.69
C LEU A 42 6.08 8.60 -2.72
N ILE A 43 7.31 9.07 -2.47
CA ILE A 43 8.04 9.91 -3.41
C ILE A 43 9.33 9.21 -3.78
N GLU A 44 9.51 8.98 -5.08
CA GLU A 44 10.71 8.35 -5.63
C GLU A 44 11.89 9.34 -5.67
N ARG A 45 13.09 8.81 -5.61
CA ARG A 45 14.32 9.55 -5.88
C ARG A 45 14.24 10.26 -7.23
N ASN A 46 14.88 11.43 -7.31
CA ASN A 46 14.90 12.27 -8.51
C ASN A 46 13.52 12.82 -8.95
N THR A 47 12.52 12.80 -8.08
CA THR A 47 11.24 13.47 -8.34
C THR A 47 11.44 14.98 -8.31
N THR A 48 10.97 15.68 -9.34
CA THR A 48 11.04 17.16 -9.41
C THR A 48 10.17 17.78 -8.33
N ILE A 49 10.69 18.81 -7.67
CA ILE A 49 9.97 19.59 -6.67
C ILE A 49 9.61 21.00 -7.22
N PRO A 50 8.47 21.58 -6.81
CA PRO A 50 7.55 21.11 -5.77
C PRO A 50 6.71 19.89 -6.23
N THR A 51 6.34 19.01 -5.28
CA THR A 51 5.53 17.83 -5.56
C THR A 51 4.66 17.45 -4.38
N LYS A 52 3.51 16.85 -4.69
CA LYS A 52 2.58 16.32 -3.69
C LYS A 52 2.13 14.91 -4.09
N LYS A 53 2.18 13.97 -3.15
CA LYS A 53 1.74 12.59 -3.32
C LYS A 53 0.98 12.12 -2.10
N SER A 54 -0.12 11.41 -2.33
CA SER A 54 -0.95 10.81 -1.28
C SER A 54 -1.15 9.32 -1.54
N GLN A 55 -1.26 8.55 -0.47
CA GLN A 55 -1.61 7.14 -0.51
C GLN A 55 -2.46 6.78 0.71
N ILE A 56 -3.44 5.89 0.51
CA ILE A 56 -4.32 5.41 1.58
C ILE A 56 -3.69 4.16 2.20
N PHE A 57 -3.61 4.18 3.52
CA PHE A 57 -3.18 3.08 4.38
C PHE A 57 -4.31 2.69 5.32
N SER A 58 -4.10 1.62 6.08
CA SER A 58 -5.07 1.15 7.06
C SER A 58 -4.40 0.67 8.35
N THR A 59 -5.20 0.32 9.34
CA THR A 59 -4.72 -0.24 10.60
C THR A 59 -4.23 -1.68 10.42
N ALA A 60 -3.18 -2.05 11.17
CA ALA A 60 -2.58 -3.38 11.15
C ALA A 60 -3.21 -4.35 12.17
N ALA A 61 -3.93 -3.83 13.17
CA ALA A 61 -4.57 -4.61 14.22
C ALA A 61 -6.05 -4.22 14.40
N ASP A 62 -6.83 -5.17 14.94
CA ASP A 62 -8.23 -4.91 15.30
C ASP A 62 -8.32 -3.92 16.47
N ASN A 63 -9.32 -3.05 16.41
CA ASN A 63 -9.60 -2.02 17.41
C ASN A 63 -8.42 -1.07 17.68
N GLN A 64 -7.54 -0.89 16.69
CA GLN A 64 -6.43 0.06 16.76
C GLN A 64 -6.97 1.50 16.69
N THR A 65 -6.77 2.26 17.76
CA THR A 65 -7.30 3.63 17.90
C THR A 65 -6.28 4.72 17.56
N ALA A 66 -5.05 4.32 17.26
CA ALA A 66 -3.96 5.23 16.88
C ALA A 66 -2.97 4.54 15.94
N VAL A 67 -2.30 5.31 15.10
CA VAL A 67 -1.20 4.86 14.24
C VAL A 67 0.00 5.78 14.41
N ASP A 68 1.19 5.16 14.49
CA ASP A 68 2.45 5.88 14.49
C ASP A 68 2.99 5.92 13.04
N ILE A 69 3.27 7.10 12.55
CA ILE A 69 3.81 7.33 11.22
C ILE A 69 5.29 7.68 11.37
N ASN A 70 6.16 6.75 11.00
CA ASN A 70 7.61 6.94 10.93
C ASN A 70 8.00 7.30 9.50
N VAL A 71 8.51 8.52 9.31
CA VAL A 71 8.93 9.05 8.01
C VAL A 71 10.42 8.79 7.84
N VAL A 72 10.78 8.11 6.74
CA VAL A 72 12.17 7.76 6.46
C VAL A 72 12.60 8.18 5.06
N GLN A 73 13.90 8.41 4.89
CA GLN A 73 14.54 8.80 3.64
C GLN A 73 15.67 7.83 3.30
N GLY A 74 15.65 7.31 2.07
CA GLY A 74 16.68 6.41 1.58
C GLY A 74 16.15 5.41 0.56
N GLU A 75 17.03 4.50 0.11
CA GLU A 75 16.75 3.55 -0.97
C GLU A 75 16.64 2.09 -0.48
N ARG A 76 16.88 1.83 0.83
CA ARG A 76 16.77 0.49 1.41
C ARG A 76 15.29 0.09 1.56
N GLN A 77 15.02 -1.21 1.50
CA GLN A 77 13.65 -1.76 1.58
C GLN A 77 13.04 -1.69 3.00
N PHE A 78 13.89 -1.55 4.03
CA PHE A 78 13.43 -1.51 5.42
C PHE A 78 13.62 -0.14 6.03
N ALA A 79 12.62 0.31 6.82
CA ALA A 79 12.63 1.62 7.46
C ALA A 79 13.85 1.81 8.37
N ARG A 80 14.24 0.78 9.13
CA ARG A 80 15.39 0.79 10.03
C ARG A 80 16.75 1.00 9.34
N ASP A 81 16.83 0.64 8.06
CA ASP A 81 18.06 0.75 7.26
C ASP A 81 18.11 2.07 6.48
N ASN A 82 17.09 2.92 6.65
CA ASN A 82 17.00 4.26 6.08
C ASN A 82 17.13 5.33 7.17
N LYS A 83 17.36 6.57 6.77
CA LYS A 83 17.45 7.71 7.71
C LYS A 83 16.05 8.09 8.17
N SER A 84 15.77 8.01 9.47
CA SER A 84 14.53 8.56 10.03
C SER A 84 14.56 10.09 9.97
N LEU A 85 13.53 10.69 9.41
CA LEU A 85 13.32 12.13 9.33
C LEU A 85 12.45 12.65 10.47
N GLY A 86 11.61 11.79 11.03
CA GLY A 86 10.73 12.10 12.14
C GLY A 86 9.58 11.11 12.27
N GLN A 87 8.93 11.18 13.41
CA GLN A 87 7.77 10.35 13.72
C GLN A 87 6.67 11.20 14.33
N PHE A 88 5.42 10.88 14.00
CA PHE A 88 4.25 11.49 14.62
C PHE A 88 3.12 10.47 14.73
N ARG A 89 2.14 10.77 15.58
CA ARG A 89 1.06 9.86 15.92
C ARG A 89 -0.29 10.47 15.55
N LEU A 90 -1.10 9.72 14.83
CA LEU A 90 -2.51 10.02 14.59
C LEU A 90 -3.36 9.23 15.59
N ASP A 91 -4.02 9.93 16.50
CA ASP A 91 -4.88 9.37 17.53
C ASP A 91 -6.36 9.55 17.21
N GLY A 92 -7.20 8.75 17.87
CA GLY A 92 -8.65 8.91 17.86
C GLY A 92 -9.30 8.34 16.59
N ILE A 93 -8.70 7.32 16.03
CA ILE A 93 -9.30 6.45 15.03
C ILE A 93 -10.39 5.62 15.75
N PRO A 94 -11.61 5.53 15.23
CA PRO A 94 -12.65 4.70 15.82
C PRO A 94 -12.24 3.24 15.85
N PRO A 95 -12.51 2.50 16.94
CA PRO A 95 -12.27 1.07 16.99
C PRO A 95 -13.01 0.36 15.87
N ALA A 96 -12.28 -0.34 15.02
CA ALA A 96 -12.81 -1.10 13.91
C ALA A 96 -11.92 -2.32 13.65
N ARG A 97 -12.38 -3.24 12.79
CA ARG A 97 -11.54 -4.34 12.32
C ARG A 97 -10.34 -3.78 11.54
N ARG A 98 -9.19 -4.45 11.61
CA ARG A 98 -8.02 -4.10 10.82
C ARG A 98 -8.37 -4.01 9.33
N GLY A 99 -7.77 -3.09 8.62
CA GLY A 99 -8.04 -2.88 7.21
C GLY A 99 -9.28 -2.04 6.89
N VAL A 100 -10.16 -1.74 7.88
CA VAL A 100 -11.37 -0.93 7.69
C VAL A 100 -11.09 0.57 7.76
N PRO A 101 -10.36 1.11 8.74
CA PRO A 101 -10.02 2.53 8.77
C PRO A 101 -9.18 2.92 7.55
N GLN A 102 -9.49 4.07 6.96
CA GLN A 102 -8.76 4.62 5.81
C GLN A 102 -7.97 5.85 6.26
N ILE A 103 -6.66 5.73 6.22
CA ILE A 103 -5.72 6.77 6.64
C ILE A 103 -4.97 7.26 5.42
N GLU A 104 -5.29 8.47 4.97
CA GLU A 104 -4.57 9.11 3.87
C GLU A 104 -3.28 9.74 4.40
N VAL A 105 -2.14 9.26 3.92
CA VAL A 105 -0.84 9.88 4.19
C VAL A 105 -0.42 10.68 2.97
N THR A 106 -0.14 11.96 3.19
CA THR A 106 0.24 12.92 2.15
C THR A 106 1.62 13.46 2.42
N PHE A 107 2.48 13.40 1.41
CA PHE A 107 3.76 14.11 1.35
C PHE A 107 3.60 15.32 0.45
N ASP A 108 3.94 16.49 0.97
CA ASP A 108 3.89 17.77 0.26
C ASP A 108 5.25 18.45 0.39
N ILE A 109 6.01 18.55 -0.72
CA ILE A 109 7.32 19.15 -0.79
C ILE A 109 7.23 20.47 -1.52
N ASP A 110 7.60 21.54 -0.87
CA ASP A 110 7.61 22.86 -1.47
C ASP A 110 8.84 23.11 -2.39
N ALA A 111 8.88 24.27 -3.04
CA ALA A 111 9.98 24.66 -3.91
C ALA A 111 11.32 24.87 -3.16
N ASN A 112 11.30 24.98 -1.82
CA ASN A 112 12.49 25.12 -0.99
C ASN A 112 12.98 23.77 -0.44
N GLY A 113 12.27 22.66 -0.77
CA GLY A 113 12.58 21.32 -0.28
C GLY A 113 12.13 21.05 1.16
N ILE A 114 11.21 21.85 1.69
CA ILE A 114 10.57 21.59 2.98
C ILE A 114 9.52 20.52 2.77
N VAL A 115 9.60 19.44 3.56
CA VAL A 115 8.70 18.30 3.47
C VAL A 115 7.66 18.39 4.58
N ASN A 116 6.41 18.53 4.20
CA ASN A 116 5.26 18.40 5.10
C ASN A 116 4.65 17.02 4.90
N VAL A 117 4.52 16.26 5.98
CA VAL A 117 3.87 14.95 5.96
C VAL A 117 2.65 15.03 6.86
N SER A 118 1.47 14.75 6.30
CA SER A 118 0.22 14.67 7.05
C SER A 118 -0.38 13.28 6.96
N ALA A 119 -1.09 12.89 8.01
CA ALA A 119 -1.90 11.68 8.07
C ALA A 119 -3.31 12.06 8.50
N LYS A 120 -4.31 11.67 7.71
CA LYS A 120 -5.71 12.00 7.92
C LYS A 120 -6.56 10.73 7.93
N ASP A 121 -7.32 10.53 9.00
CA ASP A 121 -8.37 9.53 9.02
C ASP A 121 -9.57 10.02 8.22
N LEU A 122 -9.88 9.36 7.11
CA LEU A 122 -10.97 9.74 6.21
C LEU A 122 -12.35 9.52 6.83
N GLY A 123 -12.47 8.64 7.83
CA GLY A 123 -13.72 8.37 8.54
C GLY A 123 -14.11 9.49 9.52
N THR A 124 -13.15 10.01 10.28
CA THR A 124 -13.39 11.05 11.29
C THR A 124 -12.98 12.44 10.87
N GLY A 125 -12.16 12.55 9.83
CA GLY A 125 -11.54 13.81 9.40
C GLY A 125 -10.42 14.31 10.31
N LYS A 126 -10.02 13.54 11.35
CA LYS A 126 -8.88 13.88 12.19
C LYS A 126 -7.58 13.81 11.42
N GLU A 127 -6.72 14.80 11.63
CA GLU A 127 -5.46 14.94 10.92
C GLU A 127 -4.33 15.32 11.89
N GLN A 128 -3.15 14.79 11.64
CA GLN A 128 -1.90 15.15 12.29
C GLN A 128 -0.83 15.34 11.22
N HIS A 129 0.17 16.17 11.50
CA HIS A 129 1.24 16.43 10.56
C HIS A 129 2.58 16.67 11.26
N ILE A 130 3.65 16.52 10.48
CA ILE A 130 5.01 16.91 10.83
C ILE A 130 5.61 17.73 9.68
N THR A 131 6.37 18.76 10.04
CA THR A 131 7.15 19.53 9.08
C THR A 131 8.63 19.22 9.27
N ILE A 132 9.28 18.75 8.21
CA ILE A 132 10.69 18.38 8.19
C ILE A 132 11.43 19.47 7.43
N THR A 133 12.28 20.20 8.14
CA THR A 133 13.03 21.33 7.57
C THR A 133 14.41 20.90 7.05
N ALA A 134 15.03 21.74 6.24
CA ALA A 134 16.31 21.48 5.57
C ALA A 134 17.49 21.15 6.52
N GLY A 135 17.36 21.38 7.83
CA GLY A 135 18.38 21.03 8.83
C GLY A 135 18.60 19.52 9.02
N SER A 136 17.67 18.69 8.55
CA SER A 136 17.77 17.22 8.55
C SER A 136 18.31 16.63 7.23
N ASN A 137 18.66 17.48 6.26
CA ASN A 137 19.15 17.02 4.96
C ASN A 137 20.50 16.30 5.09
N MET A 138 20.64 15.24 4.32
CA MET A 138 21.91 14.52 4.17
C MET A 138 22.89 15.34 3.33
N SER A 139 24.17 15.23 3.64
CA SER A 139 25.24 15.75 2.77
C SER A 139 25.34 14.93 1.48
N ASP A 140 25.94 15.51 0.43
CA ASP A 140 26.12 14.79 -0.85
C ASP A 140 26.88 13.46 -0.66
N SER A 141 27.85 13.42 0.24
CA SER A 141 28.60 12.20 0.57
C SER A 141 27.74 11.13 1.28
N GLU A 142 26.80 11.54 2.13
CA GLU A 142 25.86 10.62 2.78
C GLU A 142 24.83 10.10 1.78
N ILE A 143 24.38 10.94 0.84
CA ILE A 143 23.48 10.53 -0.24
C ILE A 143 24.15 9.47 -1.12
N ASP A 144 25.39 9.73 -1.57
CA ASP A 144 26.16 8.79 -2.38
C ASP A 144 26.40 7.46 -1.65
N LYS A 145 26.67 7.52 -0.35
CA LYS A 145 26.83 6.35 0.49
C LYS A 145 25.54 5.55 0.58
N ALA A 146 24.42 6.20 0.88
CA ALA A 146 23.11 5.55 0.98
C ALA A 146 22.71 4.85 -0.33
N VAL A 147 23.00 5.47 -1.48
CA VAL A 147 22.73 4.87 -2.80
C VAL A 147 23.61 3.65 -3.06
N LYS A 148 24.91 3.72 -2.72
CA LYS A 148 25.82 2.57 -2.87
C LYS A 148 25.44 1.41 -1.97
N GLU A 149 25.16 1.67 -0.69
CA GLU A 149 24.70 0.67 0.26
C GLU A 149 23.39 0.01 -0.21
N ALA A 150 22.43 0.79 -0.71
CA ALA A 150 21.19 0.24 -1.24
C ALA A 150 21.45 -0.70 -2.42
N ALA A 151 22.36 -0.36 -3.33
CA ALA A 151 22.72 -1.22 -4.45
C ALA A 151 23.47 -2.49 -4.00
N GLU A 152 24.33 -2.40 -2.98
CA GLU A 152 25.07 -3.54 -2.43
C GLU A 152 24.13 -4.56 -1.76
N PHE A 153 23.13 -4.06 -1.02
CA PHE A 153 22.21 -4.93 -0.28
C PHE A 153 20.90 -5.23 -1.04
N GLU A 154 20.75 -4.77 -2.28
CA GLU A 154 19.49 -4.86 -3.03
C GLU A 154 18.95 -6.31 -3.10
N ALA A 155 19.79 -7.28 -3.43
CA ALA A 155 19.38 -8.67 -3.56
C ALA A 155 18.95 -9.27 -2.21
N GLN A 156 19.67 -8.96 -1.14
CA GLN A 156 19.36 -9.43 0.21
C GLN A 156 18.07 -8.79 0.72
N ASP A 157 17.94 -7.48 0.59
CA ASP A 157 16.76 -6.74 1.00
C ASP A 157 15.51 -7.20 0.25
N LYS A 158 15.63 -7.43 -1.07
CA LYS A 158 14.53 -7.95 -1.88
C LYS A 158 14.05 -9.31 -1.39
N LYS A 159 14.97 -10.21 -1.13
CA LYS A 159 14.66 -11.56 -0.62
C LYS A 159 13.97 -11.48 0.75
N ARG A 160 14.49 -10.65 1.65
CA ARG A 160 13.95 -10.45 2.98
C ARG A 160 12.56 -9.79 2.94
N LYS A 161 12.37 -8.81 2.06
CA LYS A 161 11.07 -8.17 1.83
C LYS A 161 10.06 -9.19 1.30
N GLU A 162 10.42 -10.00 0.31
CA GLU A 162 9.54 -11.05 -0.24
C GLU A 162 9.09 -12.03 0.86
N ALA A 163 9.98 -12.39 1.78
CA ALA A 163 9.65 -13.23 2.92
C ALA A 163 8.61 -12.59 3.85
N ILE A 164 8.81 -11.31 4.17
CA ILE A 164 7.88 -10.55 5.02
C ILE A 164 6.55 -10.32 4.30
N ASP A 165 6.56 -9.98 3.02
CA ASP A 165 5.34 -9.81 2.23
C ASP A 165 4.53 -11.11 2.15
N THR A 166 5.21 -12.25 1.96
CA THR A 166 4.58 -13.59 1.99
C THR A 166 3.89 -13.84 3.33
N ARG A 167 4.58 -13.56 4.44
CA ARG A 167 4.00 -13.70 5.78
C ARG A 167 2.82 -12.77 6.03
N ASN A 168 2.94 -11.49 5.64
CA ASN A 168 1.87 -10.50 5.81
C ASN A 168 0.63 -10.87 4.98
N ASN A 169 0.83 -11.40 3.77
CA ASN A 169 -0.26 -11.90 2.93
C ASN A 169 -0.94 -13.12 3.56
N ALA A 170 -0.16 -14.04 4.14
CA ALA A 170 -0.68 -15.19 4.85
C ALA A 170 -1.53 -14.78 6.08
N ASP A 171 -1.04 -13.82 6.86
CA ASP A 171 -1.76 -13.28 8.01
C ASP A 171 -3.07 -12.58 7.59
N SER A 172 -3.04 -11.84 6.49
CA SER A 172 -4.25 -11.23 5.91
C SER A 172 -5.26 -12.28 5.45
N MET A 173 -4.80 -13.38 4.85
CA MET A 173 -5.65 -14.50 4.43
C MET A 173 -6.29 -15.20 5.64
N VAL A 174 -5.53 -15.47 6.69
CA VAL A 174 -6.05 -16.00 7.97
C VAL A 174 -7.22 -15.15 8.46
N PHE A 175 -7.04 -13.85 8.51
CA PHE A 175 -8.08 -12.93 8.97
C PHE A 175 -9.33 -12.94 8.08
N GLN A 176 -9.17 -12.97 6.75
CA GLN A 176 -10.28 -13.03 5.82
C GLN A 176 -11.09 -14.32 5.97
N VAL A 177 -10.40 -15.47 6.09
CA VAL A 177 -11.06 -16.76 6.26
C VAL A 177 -11.75 -16.89 7.61
N GLU A 178 -11.14 -16.37 8.70
CA GLU A 178 -11.81 -16.31 10.01
C GLU A 178 -13.11 -15.50 9.97
N ASN A 179 -13.10 -14.37 9.30
CA ASN A 179 -14.31 -13.55 9.17
C ASN A 179 -15.37 -14.27 8.33
N ALA A 180 -14.97 -14.89 7.22
CA ALA A 180 -15.88 -15.67 6.38
C ALA A 180 -16.49 -16.85 7.15
N LEU A 181 -15.70 -17.55 7.97
CA LEU A 181 -16.22 -18.64 8.82
C LEU A 181 -17.22 -18.12 9.85
N LYS A 182 -16.96 -16.96 10.48
CA LYS A 182 -17.89 -16.34 11.42
C LYS A 182 -19.20 -15.91 10.75
N GLU A 183 -19.12 -15.36 9.53
CA GLU A 183 -20.28 -14.90 8.76
C GLU A 183 -21.10 -16.09 8.23
N ALA A 184 -20.44 -17.15 7.82
CA ALA A 184 -21.09 -18.36 7.34
C ALA A 184 -21.86 -19.09 8.47
N GLY A 185 -21.35 -19.06 9.70
CA GLY A 185 -22.01 -19.63 10.89
C GLY A 185 -22.41 -21.10 10.70
N ASP A 186 -23.69 -21.41 10.97
CA ASP A 186 -24.27 -22.76 10.84
C ASP A 186 -24.73 -23.10 9.40
N LYS A 187 -24.49 -22.22 8.45
CA LYS A 187 -24.90 -22.44 7.06
C LYS A 187 -23.96 -23.37 6.29
N LEU A 188 -22.80 -23.66 6.86
CA LEU A 188 -21.82 -24.59 6.26
C LEU A 188 -22.04 -26.02 6.72
N ASP A 189 -21.74 -26.95 5.81
CA ASP A 189 -21.60 -28.35 6.19
C ASP A 189 -20.48 -28.52 7.22
N ALA A 190 -20.72 -29.35 8.25
CA ALA A 190 -19.79 -29.52 9.35
C ALA A 190 -18.43 -30.04 8.90
N ASN A 191 -18.39 -30.88 7.85
CA ASN A 191 -17.13 -31.42 7.32
C ASN A 191 -16.31 -30.34 6.60
N ASP A 192 -16.98 -29.49 5.78
CA ASP A 192 -16.30 -28.40 5.09
C ASP A 192 -15.77 -27.35 6.08
N LYS A 193 -16.56 -27.03 7.10
CA LYS A 193 -16.13 -26.13 8.18
C LYS A 193 -14.90 -26.68 8.91
N ALA A 194 -14.92 -27.95 9.28
CA ALA A 194 -13.79 -28.60 9.97
C ALA A 194 -12.52 -28.62 9.09
N ALA A 195 -12.66 -28.84 7.78
CA ALA A 195 -11.52 -28.82 6.86
C ALA A 195 -10.88 -27.43 6.78
N VAL A 196 -11.69 -26.37 6.63
CA VAL A 196 -11.19 -24.99 6.58
C VAL A 196 -10.57 -24.58 7.92
N GLU A 197 -11.18 -24.94 9.05
CA GLU A 197 -10.64 -24.68 10.39
C GLU A 197 -9.31 -25.40 10.63
N ALA A 198 -9.13 -26.61 10.13
CA ALA A 198 -7.88 -27.37 10.23
C ALA A 198 -6.75 -26.67 9.46
N ASP A 199 -6.98 -26.27 8.19
CA ASP A 199 -6.01 -25.57 7.37
C ASP A 199 -5.71 -24.17 7.92
N LEU A 200 -6.72 -23.48 8.45
CA LEU A 200 -6.58 -22.19 9.12
C LEU A 200 -5.66 -22.29 10.35
N ASN A 201 -5.86 -23.29 11.21
CA ASN A 201 -5.04 -23.51 12.38
C ASN A 201 -3.60 -23.89 12.01
N ALA A 202 -3.43 -24.74 10.98
CA ALA A 202 -2.11 -25.10 10.48
C ALA A 202 -1.31 -23.86 10.00
N LEU A 203 -1.96 -22.96 9.23
CA LEU A 203 -1.31 -21.72 8.79
C LEU A 203 -1.00 -20.79 9.95
N LYS A 204 -1.88 -20.66 10.94
CA LYS A 204 -1.65 -19.87 12.15
C LYS A 204 -0.45 -20.38 12.95
N ASP A 205 -0.33 -21.70 13.10
CA ASP A 205 0.79 -22.32 13.82
C ASP A 205 2.13 -21.99 13.14
N ILE A 206 2.19 -22.08 11.80
CA ILE A 206 3.39 -21.70 11.03
C ILE A 206 3.68 -20.20 11.20
N LEU A 207 2.68 -19.34 11.12
CA LEU A 207 2.83 -17.89 11.30
C LEU A 207 3.30 -17.52 12.72
N SER A 208 2.83 -18.25 13.74
CA SER A 208 3.24 -18.03 15.13
C SER A 208 4.71 -18.34 15.35
N GLN A 209 5.24 -19.39 14.69
CA GLN A 209 6.65 -19.78 14.76
C GLN A 209 7.57 -18.74 14.08
N THR A 210 7.05 -17.99 13.12
CA THR A 210 7.80 -16.94 12.40
C THR A 210 7.57 -15.53 12.97
N ALA A 211 6.74 -15.38 13.99
CA ALA A 211 6.29 -14.06 14.50
C ALA A 211 7.44 -13.20 15.04
N ASN A 212 8.41 -13.81 15.70
CA ASN A 212 9.52 -13.13 16.37
C ASN A 212 10.88 -13.37 15.69
N THR A 213 10.88 -13.89 14.47
CA THR A 213 12.12 -14.19 13.74
C THR A 213 12.51 -12.95 12.91
N GLU A 214 13.71 -12.42 13.15
CA GLU A 214 14.24 -11.30 12.35
C GLU A 214 14.49 -11.69 10.89
N GLU A 215 14.80 -12.95 10.65
CA GLU A 215 15.02 -13.53 9.31
C GLU A 215 14.17 -14.78 9.14
N ILE A 216 13.28 -14.76 8.15
CA ILE A 216 12.47 -15.91 7.76
C ILE A 216 13.32 -16.73 6.77
N THR A 217 13.55 -17.99 7.08
CA THR A 217 14.32 -18.90 6.22
C THR A 217 13.55 -19.31 4.96
N ASP A 218 14.27 -19.74 3.91
CA ASP A 218 13.65 -20.21 2.66
C ASP A 218 12.70 -21.40 2.91
N SER A 219 13.01 -22.27 3.87
CA SER A 219 12.14 -23.38 4.27
C SER A 219 10.84 -22.86 4.87
N GLN A 220 10.91 -21.89 5.79
CA GLN A 220 9.73 -21.30 6.40
C GLN A 220 8.86 -20.55 5.37
N ILE A 221 9.47 -19.91 4.38
CA ILE A 221 8.73 -19.28 3.27
C ILE A 221 7.99 -20.34 2.45
N ALA A 222 8.65 -21.47 2.16
CA ALA A 222 8.03 -22.57 1.43
C ALA A 222 6.87 -23.19 2.23
N ASP A 223 7.04 -23.38 3.54
CA ASP A 223 6.00 -23.90 4.42
C ASP A 223 4.79 -22.96 4.49
N ILE A 224 5.02 -21.64 4.60
CA ILE A 224 3.94 -20.63 4.55
C ILE A 224 3.20 -20.72 3.21
N LYS A 225 3.91 -20.71 2.08
CA LYS A 225 3.29 -20.79 0.75
C LYS A 225 2.47 -22.06 0.58
N ALA A 226 2.99 -23.21 0.99
CA ALA A 226 2.28 -24.49 0.91
C ALA A 226 1.01 -24.51 1.79
N ALA A 227 1.07 -23.94 2.98
CA ALA A 227 -0.09 -23.82 3.85
C ALA A 227 -1.14 -22.81 3.31
N GLN A 228 -0.68 -21.70 2.68
CA GLN A 228 -1.57 -20.76 1.98
C GLN A 228 -2.33 -21.42 0.83
N GLU A 229 -1.64 -22.24 0.00
CA GLU A 229 -2.29 -22.96 -1.11
C GLU A 229 -3.39 -23.88 -0.61
N LYS A 230 -3.10 -24.70 0.41
CA LYS A 230 -4.10 -25.59 1.03
C LYS A 230 -5.30 -24.82 1.57
N MET A 231 -5.04 -23.73 2.29
CA MET A 231 -6.10 -22.90 2.83
C MET A 231 -6.92 -22.22 1.72
N MET A 232 -6.30 -21.83 0.61
CA MET A 232 -6.99 -21.26 -0.54
C MET A 232 -7.94 -22.28 -1.18
N GLU A 233 -7.52 -23.53 -1.34
CA GLU A 233 -8.36 -24.63 -1.85
C GLU A 233 -9.59 -24.87 -0.95
N SER A 234 -9.39 -24.94 0.36
CA SER A 234 -10.46 -25.12 1.34
C SER A 234 -11.39 -23.90 1.36
N ALA A 235 -10.84 -22.68 1.32
CA ALA A 235 -11.60 -21.45 1.34
C ALA A 235 -12.41 -21.23 0.04
N GLN A 236 -11.93 -21.67 -1.12
CA GLN A 236 -12.69 -21.58 -2.37
C GLN A 236 -14.03 -22.31 -2.27
N LYS A 237 -14.07 -23.49 -1.66
CA LYS A 237 -15.30 -24.25 -1.42
C LYS A 237 -16.26 -23.49 -0.49
N LEU A 238 -15.71 -22.84 0.53
CA LEU A 238 -16.44 -21.99 1.45
C LEU A 238 -17.10 -20.81 0.73
N PHE A 239 -16.34 -20.06 -0.05
CA PHE A 239 -16.83 -18.89 -0.78
C PHE A 239 -17.84 -19.27 -1.87
N ALA A 240 -17.62 -20.36 -2.59
CA ALA A 240 -18.56 -20.86 -3.59
C ALA A 240 -19.93 -21.18 -2.97
N LYS A 241 -19.95 -21.88 -1.83
CA LYS A 241 -21.20 -22.19 -1.13
C LYS A 241 -21.90 -20.96 -0.55
N MET A 242 -21.15 -20.01 -0.02
CA MET A 242 -21.70 -18.72 0.43
C MET A 242 -22.36 -17.95 -0.72
N TYR A 243 -21.73 -17.96 -1.89
CA TYR A 243 -22.26 -17.29 -3.08
C TYR A 243 -23.54 -17.96 -3.59
N GLU A 244 -23.60 -19.29 -3.67
CA GLU A 244 -24.79 -20.04 -4.05
C GLU A 244 -25.98 -19.79 -3.09
N GLN A 245 -25.71 -19.71 -1.79
CA GLN A 245 -26.74 -19.42 -0.79
C GLN A 245 -27.25 -17.98 -0.87
N THR A 246 -26.40 -17.03 -1.22
CA THR A 246 -26.82 -15.62 -1.35
C THR A 246 -27.68 -15.42 -2.60
N GLN A 247 -27.39 -16.12 -3.69
CA GLN A 247 -28.22 -16.10 -4.90
C GLN A 247 -29.53 -16.88 -4.73
N GLY A 248 -29.51 -18.00 -4.00
CA GLY A 248 -30.73 -18.76 -3.69
C GLY A 248 -31.72 -17.99 -2.80
N ALA A 249 -31.22 -17.14 -1.90
CA ALA A 249 -32.06 -16.28 -1.06
C ALA A 249 -32.62 -15.06 -1.82
N ALA A 250 -31.93 -14.55 -2.82
CA ALA A 250 -32.42 -13.47 -3.68
C ALA A 250 -33.44 -13.93 -4.74
N GLY A 251 -33.47 -15.23 -5.04
CA GLY A 251 -34.44 -15.82 -6.00
C GLY A 251 -35.81 -16.16 -5.43
N ALA A 252 -36.03 -16.08 -4.11
CA ALA A 252 -37.29 -16.48 -3.47
C ALA A 252 -38.26 -15.32 -3.16
N GLY A 253 -37.97 -14.11 -3.62
CA GLY A 253 -38.82 -12.95 -3.31
C GLY A 253 -38.82 -11.86 -4.34
N GLN A 254 -39.33 -12.14 -5.55
CA GLN A 254 -40.03 -11.14 -6.35
C GLN A 254 -40.62 -11.76 -7.63
N ALA A 255 -41.85 -12.18 -7.57
CA ALA A 255 -42.72 -12.23 -8.74
C ALA A 255 -42.91 -10.77 -9.20
N GLY A 256 -42.13 -10.32 -10.15
CA GLY A 256 -42.34 -9.07 -10.85
C GLY A 256 -43.33 -9.25 -11.99
N PRO A 257 -44.11 -8.21 -12.36
CA PRO A 257 -45.21 -8.36 -13.32
C PRO A 257 -44.69 -8.67 -14.73
N ASP A 258 -45.39 -9.62 -15.33
CA ASP A 258 -45.41 -9.98 -16.74
C ASP A 258 -45.41 -8.75 -17.66
N MET A 259 -44.40 -8.65 -18.53
CA MET A 259 -44.44 -7.75 -19.68
C MET A 259 -44.17 -8.57 -20.92
N GLY A 260 -45.26 -8.72 -21.65
CA GLY A 260 -45.50 -9.48 -22.84
C GLY A 260 -44.48 -9.36 -23.96
N ALA A 261 -44.48 -10.43 -24.71
CA ALA A 261 -43.82 -10.64 -25.97
C ALA A 261 -44.04 -9.50 -26.98
N GLY A 262 -42.99 -9.07 -27.63
CA GLY A 262 -43.02 -8.23 -28.80
C GLY A 262 -41.75 -8.44 -29.63
N ALA A 263 -41.86 -9.38 -30.57
CA ALA A 263 -40.87 -9.57 -31.62
C ALA A 263 -40.86 -8.35 -32.56
N SER A 264 -39.71 -7.84 -32.89
CA SER A 264 -39.46 -7.33 -34.25
C SER A 264 -37.94 -7.14 -34.48
N GLN A 265 -37.61 -7.69 -35.59
CA GLN A 265 -36.41 -7.80 -36.39
C GLN A 265 -35.99 -6.44 -36.95
N GLY A 266 -34.69 -6.20 -37.09
CA GLY A 266 -34.18 -5.37 -38.18
C GLY A 266 -33.16 -4.30 -37.83
N GLY A 267 -32.01 -4.39 -38.46
CA GLY A 267 -31.26 -3.22 -38.97
C GLY A 267 -29.93 -2.91 -38.29
N HIS A 268 -28.92 -3.34 -38.91
CA HIS A 268 -27.56 -2.74 -39.03
C HIS A 268 -27.59 -1.23 -39.02
N ASP A 269 -26.67 -0.60 -38.32
CA ASP A 269 -25.80 0.41 -38.89
C ASP A 269 -24.63 0.75 -37.92
N ASP A 270 -23.45 0.63 -38.49
CA ASP A 270 -22.17 1.11 -37.96
C ASP A 270 -22.19 2.65 -37.95
N ASP A 271 -21.88 3.27 -36.82
CA ASP A 271 -21.45 4.66 -36.80
C ASP A 271 -20.18 4.78 -35.94
N VAL A 272 -19.05 4.71 -36.66
CA VAL A 272 -17.73 5.10 -36.18
C VAL A 272 -17.66 6.63 -36.23
N VAL A 273 -17.60 7.28 -35.10
CA VAL A 273 -17.33 8.73 -35.01
C VAL A 273 -15.83 8.92 -34.86
N ASP A 274 -15.18 9.33 -35.95
CA ASP A 274 -13.83 9.86 -35.98
C ASP A 274 -13.81 11.21 -35.25
N ALA A 275 -13.01 11.31 -34.21
CA ALA A 275 -12.73 12.58 -33.55
C ALA A 275 -11.43 13.18 -34.13
N ASP A 276 -11.59 14.16 -34.99
CA ASP A 276 -10.53 15.03 -35.51
C ASP A 276 -9.87 15.82 -34.34
N TYR A 277 -8.59 15.59 -34.12
CA TYR A 277 -7.72 16.44 -33.31
C TYR A 277 -7.09 17.49 -34.17
N LYS A 278 -7.42 18.75 -33.95
CA LYS A 278 -6.70 19.92 -34.51
C LYS A 278 -5.71 20.43 -33.47
N GLU A 279 -4.42 20.36 -33.81
CA GLU A 279 -3.33 21.11 -33.19
C GLU A 279 -3.50 22.63 -33.44
N ILE A 280 -3.36 23.38 -32.35
CA ILE A 280 -2.93 24.79 -32.39
C ILE A 280 -1.87 24.98 -31.31
#